data_9625896d08861371ba9615ad3d8cd175
#
_entry.id   9625896d08861371ba9615ad3d8cd175
#
_cell.length_a   1.000
_cell.length_b   1.000
_cell.length_c   1.000
_cell.angle_alpha   90.00
_cell.angle_beta   90.00
_cell.angle_gamma   90.00
#
_symmetry.space_group_name_H-M   'P 1'
#
loop_
_entity.id
_entity.type
_entity.pdbx_description
1 polymer ?
#
loop_
_entity_poly.entity_id
_entity_poly.type
_entity_poly.pdbx_seq_one_letter_code
_entity_poly.pdbx_strand_id
1 'polypeptide(L)'
;MDTPKDGANICGYKDFPGDIIKLHERHGFEYTPRICIWKEPLSVRNRTMTKALAHRQTVEDSCQVNMAASDYLIPFRKVGENKNPVTHDTGFLEYFGCREIPEELHRYRGWTGKQTENRFSHWIWRNYASAIWDDIRGNQGDSKKDKGATLPFIDKKEDGDERHMHPLQLDVINRACVLWTNPGETVLTPFMGVGSEAYGAVYNGRKAVGIELKETYYRQAVRNLEKVKVREPVRDLFS
;
A
#
# COMPACT_ATOMS: atom_id res chain seq x y z
N MET A 1 -8.69 -10.31 -12.61
CA MET A 1 -8.42 -10.42 -14.05
C MET A 1 -9.10 -11.68 -14.54
N ASP A 2 -10.20 -11.54 -15.26
CA ASP A 2 -10.82 -12.67 -15.94
C ASP A 2 -10.06 -12.92 -17.24
N THR A 3 -9.20 -13.91 -17.26
CA THR A 3 -8.69 -14.45 -18.52
C THR A 3 -9.82 -15.20 -19.21
N PRO A 4 -10.13 -14.94 -20.49
CA PRO A 4 -11.10 -15.72 -21.21
C PRO A 4 -10.68 -17.19 -21.19
N LYS A 5 -11.55 -18.09 -20.74
CA LYS A 5 -11.30 -19.54 -20.72
C LYS A 5 -11.28 -20.18 -22.12
N ASP A 6 -11.65 -19.46 -23.14
CA ASP A 6 -11.96 -20.00 -24.46
C ASP A 6 -10.99 -19.58 -25.56
N GLY A 7 -9.69 -19.57 -25.32
CA GLY A 7 -8.71 -19.49 -26.39
C GLY A 7 -8.84 -18.31 -27.38
N ALA A 8 -9.75 -17.37 -27.15
CA ALA A 8 -9.89 -16.17 -27.95
C ALA A 8 -8.72 -15.22 -27.66
N ASN A 9 -8.00 -14.84 -28.71
CA ASN A 9 -6.79 -14.01 -28.66
C ASN A 9 -7.04 -12.54 -28.23
N ILE A 10 -8.20 -12.20 -27.69
CA ILE A 10 -8.56 -10.84 -27.29
C ILE A 10 -8.86 -10.84 -25.80
N CYS A 11 -7.84 -10.59 -24.99
CA CYS A 11 -8.03 -10.32 -23.58
C CYS A 11 -8.28 -8.82 -23.39
N GLY A 12 -9.55 -8.42 -23.38
CA GLY A 12 -9.93 -7.11 -22.87
C GLY A 12 -9.75 -7.06 -21.35
N TYR A 13 -9.18 -5.97 -20.85
CA TYR A 13 -9.15 -5.71 -19.41
C TYR A 13 -10.47 -5.04 -19.00
N LYS A 14 -11.05 -5.51 -17.88
CA LYS A 14 -12.14 -4.77 -17.23
C LYS A 14 -11.53 -3.61 -16.42
N ASP A 15 -12.15 -2.44 -16.51
CA ASP A 15 -11.79 -1.30 -15.66
C ASP A 15 -12.44 -1.45 -14.26
N PHE A 16 -11.98 -2.46 -13.52
CA PHE A 16 -12.45 -2.72 -12.17
C PHE A 16 -12.28 -1.49 -11.22
N PRO A 17 -11.15 -0.76 -11.25
CA PRO A 17 -11.01 0.47 -10.49
C PRO A 17 -12.10 1.51 -10.82
N GLY A 18 -12.44 1.69 -12.08
CA GLY A 18 -13.53 2.58 -12.49
C GLY A 18 -14.91 2.12 -12.00
N ASP A 19 -15.16 0.83 -11.97
CA ASP A 19 -16.41 0.28 -11.43
C ASP A 19 -16.51 0.49 -9.91
N ILE A 20 -15.42 0.32 -9.17
CA ILE A 20 -15.34 0.62 -7.73
C ILE A 20 -15.58 2.10 -7.46
N ILE A 21 -15.02 3.00 -8.26
CA ILE A 21 -15.25 4.45 -8.13
C ILE A 21 -16.73 4.75 -8.29
N LYS A 22 -17.37 4.31 -9.38
CA LYS A 22 -18.80 4.51 -9.63
C LYS A 22 -19.68 3.92 -8.52
N LEU A 23 -19.29 2.77 -7.96
CA LEU A 23 -20.03 2.15 -6.87
C LEU A 23 -20.01 3.05 -5.62
N HIS A 24 -18.86 3.54 -5.22
CA HIS A 24 -18.72 4.38 -4.03
C HIS A 24 -19.44 5.74 -4.21
N GLU A 25 -19.33 6.36 -5.39
CA GLU A 25 -20.03 7.61 -5.68
C GLU A 25 -21.57 7.45 -5.58
N ARG A 26 -22.11 6.32 -6.05
CA ARG A 26 -23.56 6.01 -5.89
C ARG A 26 -23.98 5.87 -4.42
N HIS A 27 -23.05 5.54 -3.53
CA HIS A 27 -23.28 5.45 -2.09
C HIS A 27 -22.91 6.73 -1.33
N GLY A 28 -22.71 7.85 -2.02
CA GLY A 28 -22.50 9.17 -1.43
C GLY A 28 -21.09 9.41 -0.92
N PHE A 29 -20.09 8.72 -1.47
CA PHE A 29 -18.69 9.02 -1.23
C PHE A 29 -18.13 9.92 -2.34
N GLU A 30 -17.26 10.84 -1.99
CA GLU A 30 -16.49 11.66 -2.92
C GLU A 30 -15.20 10.93 -3.29
N TYR A 31 -14.98 10.75 -4.58
CA TYR A 31 -13.75 10.21 -5.12
C TYR A 31 -12.64 11.28 -5.09
N THR A 32 -11.48 10.89 -4.60
CA THR A 32 -10.25 11.67 -4.74
C THR A 32 -9.31 10.95 -5.73
N PRO A 33 -8.37 11.67 -6.36
CA PRO A 33 -7.51 11.06 -7.36
C PRO A 33 -6.82 9.79 -6.84
N ARG A 34 -6.92 8.72 -7.62
CA ARG A 34 -6.26 7.45 -7.31
C ARG A 34 -4.75 7.57 -7.39
N ILE A 35 -4.07 6.81 -6.56
CA ILE A 35 -2.63 6.67 -6.55
C ILE A 35 -2.27 5.36 -7.25
N CYS A 36 -1.37 5.42 -8.22
CA CYS A 36 -0.83 4.27 -8.92
C CYS A 36 0.36 3.72 -8.13
N ILE A 37 0.31 2.45 -7.76
CA ILE A 37 1.42 1.77 -7.09
C ILE A 37 2.17 0.97 -8.14
N TRP A 38 3.40 1.39 -8.43
CA TRP A 38 4.24 0.76 -9.44
C TRP A 38 4.65 -0.65 -9.02
N LYS A 39 4.78 -1.54 -10.00
CA LYS A 39 5.29 -2.90 -9.81
C LYS A 39 6.36 -3.21 -10.83
N GLU A 40 7.40 -3.90 -10.39
CA GLU A 40 8.47 -4.36 -11.26
C GLU A 40 7.91 -5.38 -12.29
N PRO A 41 8.05 -5.10 -13.61
CA PRO A 41 7.38 -5.90 -14.64
C PRO A 41 7.79 -7.36 -14.69
N LEU A 42 9.07 -7.68 -14.44
CA LEU A 42 9.54 -9.07 -14.44
C LEU A 42 8.95 -9.87 -13.27
N SER A 43 8.82 -9.24 -12.10
CA SER A 43 8.16 -9.84 -10.94
C SER A 43 6.68 -10.13 -11.22
N VAL A 44 5.98 -9.21 -11.87
CA VAL A 44 4.59 -9.42 -12.30
C VAL A 44 4.51 -10.56 -13.32
N ARG A 45 5.37 -10.57 -14.32
CA ARG A 45 5.44 -11.63 -15.34
C ARG A 45 5.68 -13.00 -14.71
N ASN A 46 6.64 -13.10 -13.82
CA ASN A 46 6.99 -14.38 -13.18
C ASN A 46 5.86 -14.92 -12.30
N ARG A 47 5.08 -14.03 -11.70
CA ARG A 47 3.91 -14.39 -10.89
C ARG A 47 2.71 -14.80 -11.75
N THR A 48 2.42 -14.04 -12.81
CA THR A 48 1.24 -14.26 -13.65
C THR A 48 1.47 -15.23 -14.79
N MET A 49 2.73 -15.52 -15.12
CA MET A 49 3.16 -16.33 -16.27
C MET A 49 2.60 -15.84 -17.61
N THR A 50 2.24 -14.56 -17.70
CA THR A 50 1.63 -13.95 -18.87
C THR A 50 2.66 -13.82 -20.00
N LYS A 51 2.40 -14.44 -21.14
CA LYS A 51 3.30 -14.42 -22.32
C LYS A 51 3.51 -12.99 -22.83
N ALA A 52 2.48 -12.18 -22.87
CA ALA A 52 2.52 -10.79 -23.35
C ALA A 52 3.45 -9.87 -22.52
N LEU A 53 3.80 -10.26 -21.27
CA LEU A 53 4.80 -9.55 -20.45
C LEU A 53 6.21 -10.12 -20.60
N ALA A 54 6.42 -11.18 -21.38
CA ALA A 54 7.74 -11.74 -21.59
C ALA A 54 8.57 -10.86 -22.52
N HIS A 55 9.83 -10.59 -22.18
CA HIS A 55 10.76 -9.86 -23.03
C HIS A 55 10.82 -10.45 -24.46
N ARG A 56 10.72 -11.79 -24.57
CA ARG A 56 10.67 -12.48 -25.86
C ARG A 56 9.57 -11.97 -26.79
N GLN A 57 8.43 -11.50 -26.24
CA GLN A 57 7.34 -10.95 -27.03
C GLN A 57 7.76 -9.71 -27.84
N THR A 58 8.73 -8.94 -27.34
CA THR A 58 9.28 -7.78 -28.08
C THR A 58 10.00 -8.19 -29.37
N VAL A 59 10.51 -9.41 -29.44
CA VAL A 59 11.21 -9.96 -30.60
C VAL A 59 10.23 -10.67 -31.54
N GLU A 60 9.19 -11.29 -31.02
CA GLU A 60 8.21 -12.04 -31.83
C GLU A 60 7.15 -11.09 -32.43
N ASP A 61 6.52 -10.26 -31.61
CA ASP A 61 5.54 -9.26 -32.03
C ASP A 61 5.36 -8.21 -30.91
N SER A 62 6.05 -7.10 -31.04
CA SER A 62 6.02 -6.03 -30.03
C SER A 62 4.64 -5.36 -29.88
N CYS A 63 3.77 -5.45 -30.89
CA CYS A 63 2.40 -4.93 -30.79
C CYS A 63 1.54 -5.69 -29.77
N GLN A 64 1.92 -6.91 -29.41
CA GLN A 64 1.24 -7.75 -28.42
C GLN A 64 1.85 -7.66 -27.03
N VAL A 65 2.84 -6.79 -26.82
CA VAL A 65 3.41 -6.57 -25.49
C VAL A 65 2.41 -5.84 -24.62
N ASN A 66 2.03 -6.46 -23.51
CA ASN A 66 1.19 -5.82 -22.48
C ASN A 66 2.05 -5.14 -21.42
N MET A 67 1.47 -4.14 -20.77
CA MET A 67 2.07 -3.51 -19.60
C MET A 67 1.76 -4.29 -18.33
N ALA A 68 2.68 -4.28 -17.38
CA ALA A 68 2.41 -4.80 -16.05
C ALA A 68 1.31 -3.96 -15.39
N ALA A 69 0.24 -4.61 -14.94
CA ALA A 69 -0.82 -3.91 -14.24
C ALA A 69 -0.32 -3.40 -12.89
N SER A 70 -0.51 -2.11 -12.65
CA SER A 70 -0.28 -1.49 -11.34
C SER A 70 -1.37 -1.88 -10.36
N ASP A 71 -1.07 -1.80 -9.06
CA ASP A 71 -2.10 -1.70 -8.05
C ASP A 71 -2.54 -0.23 -7.91
N TYR A 72 -3.75 -0.04 -7.39
CA TYR A 72 -4.29 1.29 -7.15
C TYR A 72 -4.73 1.44 -5.70
N LEU A 73 -4.35 2.53 -5.09
CA LEU A 73 -4.96 3.03 -3.87
C LEU A 73 -5.98 4.10 -4.27
N ILE A 74 -7.23 3.85 -3.95
CA ILE A 74 -8.35 4.72 -4.35
C ILE A 74 -8.98 5.33 -3.10
N PRO A 75 -8.58 6.55 -2.70
CA PRO A 75 -9.15 7.19 -1.54
C PRO A 75 -10.55 7.72 -1.84
N PHE A 76 -11.43 7.57 -0.88
CA PHE A 76 -12.77 8.15 -0.89
C PHE A 76 -12.98 8.94 0.39
N ARG A 77 -13.75 9.99 0.28
CA ARG A 77 -14.16 10.82 1.41
C ARG A 77 -15.67 10.71 1.61
N LYS A 78 -16.08 10.48 2.85
CA LYS A 78 -17.50 10.62 3.19
C LYS A 78 -17.86 12.09 3.17
N VAL A 79 -18.99 12.44 2.54
CA VAL A 79 -19.53 13.81 2.52
C VAL A 79 -19.85 14.26 3.94
N GLY A 80 -19.50 15.49 4.29
CA GLY A 80 -19.75 16.09 5.58
C GLY A 80 -18.56 16.89 6.12
N GLU A 81 -18.74 17.49 7.29
CA GLU A 81 -17.66 18.20 7.98
C GLU A 81 -16.70 17.23 8.65
N ASN A 82 -15.41 17.47 8.50
CA ASN A 82 -14.39 16.78 9.26
C ASN A 82 -14.20 17.46 10.63
N LYS A 83 -14.84 16.90 11.66
CA LYS A 83 -14.74 17.42 13.03
C LYS A 83 -13.37 17.19 13.68
N ASN A 84 -12.63 16.22 13.20
CA ASN A 84 -11.31 15.85 13.71
C ASN A 84 -10.28 15.88 12.56
N PRO A 85 -9.74 17.05 12.21
CA PRO A 85 -8.73 17.13 11.16
C PRO A 85 -7.50 16.29 11.52
N VAL A 86 -6.91 15.64 10.53
CA VAL A 86 -5.63 14.96 10.71
C VAL A 86 -4.52 16.00 10.66
N THR A 87 -3.77 16.13 11.75
CA THR A 87 -2.72 17.15 11.89
C THR A 87 -1.35 16.53 12.11
N HIS A 88 -0.33 17.22 11.64
CA HIS A 88 1.07 16.89 11.84
C HIS A 88 1.80 18.12 12.31
N ASP A 89 1.69 18.45 13.59
CA ASP A 89 2.22 19.70 14.16
C ASP A 89 3.74 19.87 13.97
N THR A 90 4.47 18.73 13.93
CA THR A 90 5.91 18.70 13.66
C THR A 90 6.25 18.30 12.23
N GLY A 91 5.23 18.19 11.34
CA GLY A 91 5.37 17.63 10.01
C GLY A 91 5.60 16.12 10.02
N PHE A 92 5.95 15.57 8.86
CA PHE A 92 6.29 14.15 8.74
C PHE A 92 7.69 13.89 9.29
N LEU A 93 7.80 12.96 10.24
CA LEU A 93 9.06 12.61 10.90
C LEU A 93 9.63 11.27 10.41
N GLU A 94 8.84 10.47 9.69
CA GLU A 94 9.21 9.15 9.23
C GLU A 94 8.75 8.91 7.79
N TYR A 95 9.64 8.31 7.01
CA TYR A 95 9.39 7.95 5.63
C TYR A 95 9.20 6.45 5.47
N PHE A 96 8.10 6.05 4.84
CA PHE A 96 7.79 4.67 4.51
C PHE A 96 7.98 4.45 3.00
N GLY A 97 9.07 3.79 2.63
CA GLY A 97 9.44 3.51 1.26
C GLY A 97 10.89 3.09 1.15
N CYS A 98 11.36 2.82 -0.08
CA CYS A 98 12.71 2.32 -0.35
C CYS A 98 13.70 3.39 -0.87
N ARG A 99 13.29 4.66 -0.96
CA ARG A 99 14.23 5.72 -1.37
C ARG A 99 15.19 6.06 -0.24
N GLU A 100 16.42 6.31 -0.58
CA GLU A 100 17.38 6.86 0.36
C GLU A 100 17.03 8.32 0.68
N ILE A 101 17.00 8.63 1.95
CA ILE A 101 16.79 10.01 2.41
C ILE A 101 18.13 10.75 2.25
N PRO A 102 18.15 11.88 1.51
CA PRO A 102 19.37 12.67 1.40
C PRO A 102 19.96 13.03 2.76
N GLU A 103 21.27 12.82 2.94
CA GLU A 103 21.95 12.95 4.23
C GLU A 103 21.77 14.36 4.82
N GLU A 104 21.80 15.38 3.99
CA GLU A 104 21.61 16.76 4.39
C GLU A 104 20.24 17.04 5.01
N LEU A 105 19.24 16.18 4.76
CA LEU A 105 17.88 16.38 5.29
C LEU A 105 17.73 15.87 6.73
N HIS A 106 18.60 14.98 7.21
CA HIS A 106 18.48 14.42 8.56
C HIS A 106 18.55 15.49 9.66
N ARG A 107 19.32 16.56 9.45
CA ARG A 107 19.41 17.70 10.37
C ARG A 107 18.15 18.58 10.42
N TYR A 108 17.21 18.40 9.49
CA TYR A 108 15.94 19.14 9.44
C TYR A 108 14.76 18.31 9.91
N ARG A 109 15.00 17.14 10.50
CA ARG A 109 13.96 16.28 11.02
C ARG A 109 13.32 16.93 12.24
N GLY A 110 11.97 16.98 12.26
CA GLY A 110 11.22 17.54 13.37
C GLY A 110 11.23 19.05 13.46
N TRP A 111 11.88 19.73 12.53
CA TRP A 111 11.90 21.17 12.56
C TRP A 111 10.58 21.75 12.07
N THR A 112 9.90 22.47 12.95
CA THR A 112 8.65 23.18 12.65
C THR A 112 8.98 24.66 12.45
N GLY A 113 8.65 25.17 11.31
CA GLY A 113 8.86 26.56 10.98
C GLY A 113 8.02 26.93 9.78
N LYS A 114 8.46 27.88 9.00
CA LYS A 114 7.87 28.12 7.69
C LYS A 114 7.96 26.83 6.87
N GLN A 115 6.97 26.56 6.04
CA GLN A 115 6.92 25.36 5.22
C GLN A 115 8.20 25.15 4.39
N THR A 116 8.85 26.24 3.95
CA THR A 116 10.13 26.23 3.23
C THR A 116 11.32 25.82 4.08
N GLU A 117 11.18 25.76 5.38
CA GLU A 117 12.23 25.46 6.33
C GLU A 117 12.17 24.03 6.84
N ASN A 118 10.98 23.40 6.81
CA ASN A 118 10.79 22.00 7.18
C ASN A 118 11.14 21.07 6.00
N ARG A 119 12.42 21.01 5.64
CA ARG A 119 12.90 20.32 4.44
C ARG A 119 12.68 18.81 4.50
N PHE A 120 12.83 18.19 5.68
CA PHE A 120 12.65 16.75 5.84
C PHE A 120 11.19 16.34 5.60
N SER A 121 10.26 17.00 6.30
CA SER A 121 8.82 16.77 6.10
C SER A 121 8.36 17.09 4.69
N HIS A 122 8.87 18.18 4.10
CA HIS A 122 8.56 18.57 2.73
C HIS A 122 9.03 17.51 1.71
N TRP A 123 10.20 16.90 1.92
CA TRP A 123 10.68 15.83 1.08
C TRP A 123 9.76 14.60 1.18
N ILE A 124 9.33 14.20 2.38
CA ILE A 124 8.38 13.13 2.58
C ILE A 124 7.04 13.45 1.91
N TRP A 125 6.51 14.65 2.12
CA TRP A 125 5.28 15.09 1.49
C TRP A 125 5.33 14.98 -0.03
N ARG A 126 6.41 15.39 -0.68
CA ARG A 126 6.57 15.25 -2.14
C ARG A 126 6.48 13.81 -2.63
N ASN A 127 6.97 12.85 -1.85
CA ASN A 127 6.86 11.43 -2.18
C ASN A 127 5.43 10.92 -1.96
N TYR A 128 4.77 11.35 -0.88
CA TYR A 128 3.43 10.88 -0.54
C TYR A 128 2.33 11.53 -1.37
N ALA A 129 2.49 12.77 -1.78
CA ALA A 129 1.57 13.50 -2.64
C ALA A 129 1.72 13.16 -4.13
N SER A 130 2.67 12.30 -4.49
CA SER A 130 2.84 11.83 -5.87
C SER A 130 1.66 10.95 -6.29
N ALA A 131 1.18 11.14 -7.52
CA ALA A 131 0.18 10.28 -8.13
C ALA A 131 0.70 8.86 -8.43
N ILE A 132 2.02 8.67 -8.41
CA ILE A 132 2.68 7.38 -8.62
C ILE A 132 3.60 7.10 -7.44
N TRP A 133 3.35 5.98 -6.76
CA TRP A 133 4.22 5.46 -5.73
C TRP A 133 5.09 4.34 -6.32
N ASP A 134 6.27 4.71 -6.80
CA ASP A 134 7.27 3.80 -7.38
C ASP A 134 8.30 3.31 -6.35
N ASP A 135 8.16 3.73 -5.12
CA ASP A 135 9.11 3.52 -4.03
C ASP A 135 8.56 2.62 -2.90
N ILE A 136 7.50 1.86 -3.17
CA ILE A 136 6.91 0.91 -2.21
C ILE A 136 7.77 -0.35 -2.16
N ARG A 137 8.24 -0.75 -0.96
CA ARG A 137 8.90 -2.03 -0.74
C ARG A 137 7.96 -3.19 -1.04
N GLY A 138 8.50 -4.30 -1.52
CA GLY A 138 7.73 -5.46 -1.97
C GLY A 138 7.31 -5.40 -3.44
N ASN A 139 7.62 -4.29 -4.11
CA ASN A 139 7.33 -4.09 -5.53
C ASN A 139 8.58 -3.84 -6.38
N GLN A 140 9.77 -3.82 -5.76
CA GLN A 140 11.00 -3.43 -6.46
C GLN A 140 11.69 -4.59 -7.19
N GLY A 141 11.29 -5.84 -6.90
CA GLY A 141 11.97 -7.02 -7.44
C GLY A 141 13.39 -7.21 -6.87
N ASP A 142 13.74 -6.50 -5.83
CA ASP A 142 15.03 -6.57 -5.14
C ASP A 142 14.84 -7.07 -3.71
N SER A 143 15.36 -8.26 -3.42
CA SER A 143 15.22 -8.90 -2.10
C SER A 143 15.78 -8.08 -0.94
N LYS A 144 16.75 -7.19 -1.18
CA LYS A 144 17.31 -6.31 -0.15
C LYS A 144 16.38 -5.12 0.13
N LYS A 145 15.86 -4.50 -0.92
CA LYS A 145 14.91 -3.37 -0.82
C LYS A 145 13.54 -3.84 -0.33
N ASP A 146 13.15 -5.06 -0.67
CA ASP A 146 11.84 -5.63 -0.35
C ASP A 146 11.78 -6.32 1.01
N LYS A 147 12.89 -6.39 1.75
CA LYS A 147 12.94 -7.01 3.07
C LYS A 147 11.98 -6.33 4.05
N GLY A 148 11.11 -7.12 4.68
CA GLY A 148 10.13 -6.62 5.65
C GLY A 148 8.98 -5.83 5.06
N ALA A 149 8.80 -5.88 3.74
CA ALA A 149 7.75 -5.16 3.03
C ALA A 149 6.34 -5.67 3.34
N THR A 150 6.22 -6.96 3.67
CA THR A 150 4.93 -7.63 3.94
C THR A 150 5.02 -8.48 5.20
N LEU A 151 3.86 -8.80 5.77
CA LEU A 151 3.80 -9.74 6.88
C LEU A 151 4.11 -11.18 6.43
N PRO A 152 4.73 -12.00 7.28
CA PRO A 152 4.95 -13.41 6.99
C PRO A 152 3.64 -14.18 7.02
N PHE A 153 3.53 -15.14 6.12
CA PHE A 153 2.53 -16.20 6.15
C PHE A 153 3.24 -17.53 6.41
N ILE A 154 2.95 -18.17 7.53
CA ILE A 154 3.73 -19.31 8.03
C ILE A 154 2.93 -20.63 7.94
N ASP A 155 1.61 -20.57 7.76
CA ASP A 155 0.82 -21.78 7.80
C ASP A 155 1.07 -22.72 6.60
N LYS A 156 1.10 -24.01 6.93
CA LYS A 156 1.13 -25.06 5.92
C LYS A 156 -0.16 -24.98 5.11
N LYS A 157 -0.04 -25.20 3.82
CA LYS A 157 -1.22 -25.33 2.94
C LYS A 157 -2.16 -26.40 3.51
N GLU A 158 -3.39 -26.04 3.74
CA GLU A 158 -4.46 -27.03 3.80
C GLU A 158 -4.74 -27.49 2.38
N ASP A 159 -5.00 -28.80 2.18
CA ASP A 159 -5.34 -29.35 0.87
C ASP A 159 -6.54 -28.60 0.29
N GLY A 160 -6.36 -27.98 -0.88
CA GLY A 160 -7.37 -27.18 -1.56
C GLY A 160 -7.22 -25.66 -1.41
N ASP A 161 -6.24 -25.19 -0.69
CA ASP A 161 -6.01 -23.74 -0.55
C ASP A 161 -5.44 -23.11 -1.82
N GLU A 162 -6.09 -22.03 -2.25
CA GLU A 162 -5.59 -21.21 -3.35
C GLU A 162 -4.22 -20.62 -2.99
N ARG A 163 -3.28 -20.70 -3.94
CA ARG A 163 -1.88 -20.26 -3.78
C ARG A 163 -1.72 -18.74 -3.62
N HIS A 164 -2.79 -17.97 -3.45
CA HIS A 164 -2.79 -16.53 -3.69
C HIS A 164 -2.95 -15.69 -2.44
N MET A 165 -2.09 -15.92 -1.43
CA MET A 165 -1.95 -14.89 -0.42
C MET A 165 -0.84 -13.93 -0.81
N HIS A 166 -1.23 -12.72 -1.11
CA HIS A 166 -0.33 -11.59 -1.26
C HIS A 166 -0.67 -10.57 -0.17
N PRO A 167 0.01 -10.65 1.00
CA PRO A 167 -0.16 -9.62 2.02
C PRO A 167 0.09 -8.24 1.42
N LEU A 168 -0.76 -7.27 1.78
CA LEU A 168 -0.59 -5.90 1.33
C LEU A 168 0.74 -5.34 1.88
N GLN A 169 1.40 -4.53 1.09
CA GLN A 169 2.66 -3.91 1.47
C GLN A 169 2.45 -2.96 2.65
N LEU A 170 3.27 -3.12 3.67
CA LEU A 170 3.18 -2.32 4.90
C LEU A 170 3.44 -0.83 4.65
N ASP A 171 4.26 -0.48 3.66
CA ASP A 171 4.50 0.93 3.31
C ASP A 171 3.22 1.63 2.85
N VAL A 172 2.38 0.96 2.05
CA VAL A 172 1.09 1.50 1.60
C VAL A 172 0.18 1.77 2.79
N ILE A 173 0.10 0.81 3.71
CA ILE A 173 -0.74 0.91 4.92
C ILE A 173 -0.22 2.01 5.84
N ASN A 174 1.09 2.05 6.09
CA ASN A 174 1.69 3.05 6.95
C ASN A 174 1.47 4.47 6.40
N ARG A 175 1.64 4.68 5.08
CA ARG A 175 1.31 5.95 4.44
C ARG A 175 -0.16 6.31 4.61
N ALA A 176 -1.07 5.36 4.38
CA ALA A 176 -2.51 5.58 4.54
C ALA A 176 -2.86 5.96 5.99
N CYS A 177 -2.31 5.25 6.98
CA CYS A 177 -2.50 5.59 8.39
C CYS A 177 -2.01 6.98 8.73
N VAL A 178 -0.81 7.35 8.26
CA VAL A 178 -0.22 8.66 8.54
C VAL A 178 -0.98 9.79 7.84
N LEU A 179 -1.39 9.59 6.59
CA LEU A 179 -2.06 10.63 5.80
C LEU A 179 -3.50 10.89 6.24
N TRP A 180 -4.22 9.85 6.69
CA TRP A 180 -5.69 9.94 6.81
C TRP A 180 -6.24 9.57 8.17
N THR A 181 -5.40 9.35 9.18
CA THR A 181 -5.87 9.05 10.55
C THR A 181 -5.00 9.73 11.60
N ASN A 182 -5.61 10.07 12.73
CA ASN A 182 -4.91 10.52 13.93
C ASN A 182 -4.50 9.34 14.82
N PRO A 183 -3.45 9.45 15.65
CA PRO A 183 -3.17 8.50 16.72
C PRO A 183 -4.42 8.26 17.60
N GLY A 184 -4.64 6.98 17.98
CA GLY A 184 -5.80 6.58 18.79
C GLY A 184 -7.10 6.38 18.02
N GLU A 185 -7.23 6.81 16.79
CA GLU A 185 -8.38 6.53 15.93
C GLU A 185 -8.45 5.05 15.52
N THR A 186 -9.61 4.63 15.01
CA THR A 186 -9.87 3.24 14.66
C THR A 186 -9.84 3.04 13.15
N VAL A 187 -9.04 2.08 12.70
CA VAL A 187 -9.01 1.58 11.33
C VAL A 187 -9.87 0.33 11.26
N LEU A 188 -10.82 0.29 10.34
CA LEU A 188 -11.65 -0.87 10.04
C LEU A 188 -11.19 -1.51 8.73
N THR A 189 -10.93 -2.81 8.74
CA THR A 189 -10.72 -3.61 7.54
C THR A 189 -11.72 -4.76 7.46
N PRO A 190 -12.63 -4.76 6.47
CA PRO A 190 -13.59 -5.84 6.27
C PRO A 190 -12.98 -7.08 5.60
N PHE A 191 -11.74 -7.01 5.13
CA PHE A 191 -11.00 -8.08 4.46
C PHE A 191 -9.60 -8.19 5.04
N MET A 192 -9.53 -8.58 6.33
CA MET A 192 -8.30 -8.49 7.11
C MET A 192 -7.16 -9.39 6.60
N GLY A 193 -7.48 -10.54 5.99
CA GLY A 193 -6.47 -11.52 5.56
C GLY A 193 -5.53 -11.91 6.70
N VAL A 194 -4.24 -11.79 6.49
CA VAL A 194 -3.22 -12.06 7.54
C VAL A 194 -2.97 -10.88 8.48
N GLY A 195 -3.80 -9.84 8.40
CA GLY A 195 -3.82 -8.73 9.34
C GLY A 195 -2.90 -7.57 8.98
N SER A 196 -2.53 -7.39 7.73
CA SER A 196 -1.59 -6.33 7.33
C SER A 196 -2.07 -4.95 7.69
N GLU A 197 -3.34 -4.62 7.41
CA GLU A 197 -3.95 -3.33 7.73
C GLU A 197 -4.07 -3.12 9.24
N ALA A 198 -4.51 -4.16 9.96
CA ALA A 198 -4.62 -4.11 11.41
C ALA A 198 -3.23 -3.95 12.07
N TYR A 199 -2.23 -4.68 11.56
CA TYR A 199 -0.84 -4.55 12.01
C TYR A 199 -0.31 -3.13 11.79
N GLY A 200 -0.46 -2.58 10.60
CA GLY A 200 0.01 -1.23 10.29
C GLY A 200 -0.72 -0.15 11.10
N ALA A 201 -2.01 -0.32 11.35
CA ALA A 201 -2.77 0.58 12.22
C ALA A 201 -2.20 0.57 13.65
N VAL A 202 -2.05 -0.61 14.26
CA VAL A 202 -1.50 -0.75 15.63
C VAL A 202 -0.05 -0.27 15.68
N TYR A 203 0.78 -0.63 14.69
CA TYR A 203 2.16 -0.15 14.58
C TYR A 203 2.23 1.38 14.64
N ASN A 204 1.31 2.07 13.98
CA ASN A 204 1.23 3.53 13.97
C ASN A 204 0.43 4.14 15.15
N GLY A 205 0.12 3.37 16.19
CA GLY A 205 -0.61 3.87 17.38
C GLY A 205 -2.10 4.11 17.16
N ARG A 206 -2.69 3.45 16.16
CA ARG A 206 -4.15 3.43 15.91
C ARG A 206 -4.74 2.16 16.51
N LYS A 207 -6.05 2.16 16.71
CA LYS A 207 -6.83 0.94 17.01
C LYS A 207 -7.19 0.26 15.69
N ALA A 208 -7.40 -1.05 15.70
CA ALA A 208 -7.83 -1.79 14.53
C ALA A 208 -9.05 -2.67 14.86
N VAL A 209 -9.96 -2.75 13.88
CA VAL A 209 -11.04 -3.73 13.84
C VAL A 209 -10.93 -4.44 12.50
N GLY A 210 -10.78 -5.76 12.52
CA GLY A 210 -10.63 -6.56 11.31
C GLY A 210 -11.64 -7.69 11.25
N ILE A 211 -12.11 -7.99 10.04
CA ILE A 211 -13.02 -9.12 9.76
C ILE A 211 -12.30 -10.04 8.80
N GLU A 212 -12.28 -11.34 9.11
CA GLU A 212 -11.73 -12.38 8.26
C GLU A 212 -12.59 -13.64 8.39
N LEU A 213 -13.03 -14.17 7.25
CA LEU A 213 -13.89 -15.36 7.19
C LEU A 213 -13.08 -16.66 7.25
N LYS A 214 -11.86 -16.65 6.74
CA LYS A 214 -11.02 -17.83 6.70
C LYS A 214 -10.26 -17.98 7.99
N GLU A 215 -10.53 -19.06 8.72
CA GLU A 215 -9.98 -19.26 10.06
C GLU A 215 -8.44 -19.33 10.08
N THR A 216 -7.82 -19.97 9.08
CA THR A 216 -6.35 -20.04 8.95
C THR A 216 -5.73 -18.64 8.82
N TYR A 217 -6.36 -17.75 8.07
CA TYR A 217 -5.92 -16.37 7.91
C TYR A 217 -6.13 -15.56 9.17
N TYR A 218 -7.30 -15.73 9.80
CA TYR A 218 -7.59 -15.10 11.09
C TYR A 218 -6.56 -15.48 12.15
N ARG A 219 -6.26 -16.78 12.30
CA ARG A 219 -5.24 -17.25 13.25
C ARG A 219 -3.85 -16.67 12.93
N GLN A 220 -3.51 -16.56 11.65
CA GLN A 220 -2.25 -15.93 11.25
C GLN A 220 -2.24 -14.42 11.57
N ALA A 221 -3.36 -13.72 11.36
CA ALA A 221 -3.50 -12.32 11.73
C ALA A 221 -3.29 -12.11 13.23
N VAL A 222 -3.89 -12.94 14.08
CA VAL A 222 -3.68 -12.90 15.53
C VAL A 222 -2.20 -13.05 15.88
N ARG A 223 -1.52 -14.07 15.33
CA ARG A 223 -0.06 -14.28 15.55
C ARG A 223 0.80 -13.10 15.09
N ASN A 224 0.40 -12.43 14.01
CA ASN A 224 1.10 -11.25 13.51
C ASN A 224 0.86 -10.06 14.45
N LEU A 225 -0.36 -9.88 14.93
CA LEU A 225 -0.73 -8.79 15.84
C LEU A 225 -0.11 -8.94 17.24
N GLU A 226 0.07 -10.16 17.74
CA GLU A 226 0.79 -10.42 19.01
C GLU A 226 2.25 -9.95 18.96
N LYS A 227 2.84 -9.86 17.78
CA LYS A 227 4.23 -9.46 17.57
C LYS A 227 4.40 -7.98 17.26
N VAL A 228 3.29 -7.26 17.02
CA VAL A 228 3.38 -5.84 16.69
C VAL A 228 3.86 -5.05 17.91
N LYS A 229 4.86 -4.20 17.68
CA LYS A 229 5.26 -3.19 18.65
C LYS A 229 4.80 -1.85 18.13
N VAL A 230 4.03 -1.14 18.94
CA VAL A 230 3.68 0.26 18.63
C VAL A 230 4.99 1.01 18.46
N ARG A 231 5.14 1.70 17.34
CA ARG A 231 6.34 2.49 17.09
C ARG A 231 6.43 3.61 18.13
N GLU A 232 7.61 3.81 18.66
CA GLU A 232 7.86 4.99 19.48
C GLU A 232 7.74 6.24 18.59
N PRO A 233 7.09 7.30 19.09
CA PRO A 233 7.10 8.58 18.38
C PRO A 233 8.55 8.98 18.12
N VAL A 234 8.87 9.29 16.88
CA VAL A 234 10.18 9.89 16.58
C VAL A 234 10.22 11.21 17.35
N ARG A 235 11.06 11.28 18.36
CA ARG A 235 11.23 12.50 19.14
C ARG A 235 11.84 13.56 18.26
N ASP A 236 11.30 14.75 18.37
CA ASP A 236 11.94 15.93 17.79
C ASP A 236 13.34 16.07 18.39
N LEU A 237 14.34 16.29 17.55
CA LEU A 237 15.71 16.50 18.02
C LEU A 237 15.87 17.83 18.79
N PHE A 238 14.84 18.65 18.79
CA PHE A 238 14.82 20.01 19.33
C PHE A 238 13.73 20.25 20.40
N SER A 239 13.03 19.18 20.85
CA SER A 239 12.06 19.24 21.95
C SER A 239 12.71 18.97 23.30
#